data_16280ef3ac25f1a51c1be35c2e3f1e7e
#
_entry.id   16280ef3ac25f1a51c1be35c2e3f1e7e
#
_cell.length_a   1.000
_cell.length_b   1.000
_cell.length_c   1.000
_cell.angle_alpha   90.00
_cell.angle_beta   90.00
_cell.angle_gamma   90.00
#
_symmetry.space_group_name_H-M   'P 1'
#
loop_
_entity.id
_entity.type
_entity.pdbx_description
1 polymer ?
#
loop_
_entity_poly.entity_id
_entity_poly.type
_entity_poly.pdbx_seq_one_letter_code
_entity_poly.pdbx_strand_id
1 'polypeptide(L)'
;MTDRPKIAFQGEMGANSHEASRDYFPDYEPLACATVEDAFEAIKTGVAVLGMIPVENSIAGRVADVHHLLPEAGLRIIGERFKPIRFHLMANPGVAIGDVRTVASMDIALAQCRKTLRRLGVATEATGDTAGAAKALAEHPDPARAAISPALAAEIYGLTILMRDVEDEKHNTTRFLVMTADPNPPRPPADTPCVTSFIFRVRNLPAALYKALGGFATNGVNMTKLESYMENGAFTATFFYAEVDGRPEDEHLARAFEELGFFSEKLEILGVYPADPYREKAGR
;
A
#
# COMPACT_ATOMS: atom_id res chain seq x y z
N MET A 1 11.98 -13.28 27.58
CA MET A 1 11.79 -13.18 26.14
C MET A 1 11.41 -11.73 25.89
N THR A 2 12.27 -10.93 25.30
CA THR A 2 11.92 -9.55 24.89
C THR A 2 10.85 -9.67 23.82
N ASP A 3 9.67 -9.13 24.09
CA ASP A 3 8.57 -9.10 23.15
C ASP A 3 9.03 -8.28 21.93
N ARG A 4 9.03 -8.91 20.74
CA ARG A 4 9.45 -8.21 19.50
C ARG A 4 8.47 -7.09 19.18
N PRO A 5 8.92 -5.89 18.76
CA PRO A 5 8.02 -4.84 18.35
C PRO A 5 7.16 -5.31 17.18
N LYS A 6 5.89 -4.90 17.16
CA LYS A 6 4.95 -5.33 16.12
C LYS A 6 4.84 -4.33 14.97
N ILE A 7 4.60 -4.86 13.77
CA ILE A 7 4.26 -4.11 12.57
C ILE A 7 2.89 -4.54 12.07
N ALA A 8 1.92 -3.62 12.12
CA ALA A 8 0.54 -3.88 11.71
C ALA A 8 0.39 -3.83 10.19
N PHE A 9 -0.45 -4.69 9.65
CA PHE A 9 -0.84 -4.67 8.24
C PHE A 9 -2.28 -5.16 8.08
N GLN A 10 -2.96 -4.72 7.02
CA GLN A 10 -4.29 -5.22 6.69
C GLN A 10 -4.19 -6.52 5.89
N GLY A 11 -5.04 -7.50 6.24
CA GLY A 11 -5.18 -8.80 5.60
C GLY A 11 -4.79 -9.96 6.51
N GLU A 12 -4.83 -11.18 5.95
CA GLU A 12 -4.47 -12.42 6.63
C GLU A 12 -2.96 -12.67 6.61
N MET A 13 -2.49 -13.52 7.53
CA MET A 13 -1.10 -14.02 7.50
C MET A 13 -0.84 -14.70 6.15
N GLY A 14 0.27 -14.36 5.50
CA GLY A 14 0.58 -14.82 4.14
C GLY A 14 0.20 -13.84 3.03
N ALA A 15 -0.50 -12.74 3.32
CA ALA A 15 -0.80 -11.70 2.36
C ALA A 15 0.46 -10.94 1.87
N ASN A 16 0.34 -10.20 0.77
CA ASN A 16 1.44 -9.37 0.25
C ASN A 16 1.97 -8.37 1.28
N SER A 17 1.09 -7.81 2.12
CA SER A 17 1.48 -6.90 3.20
C SER A 17 2.28 -7.60 4.30
N HIS A 18 1.93 -8.86 4.63
CA HIS A 18 2.74 -9.69 5.54
C HIS A 18 4.12 -9.98 4.95
N GLU A 19 4.16 -10.40 3.69
CA GLU A 19 5.41 -10.68 2.98
C GLU A 19 6.31 -9.42 2.92
N ALA A 20 5.72 -8.25 2.65
CA ALA A 20 6.44 -6.97 2.70
C ALA A 20 6.96 -6.65 4.12
N SER A 21 6.14 -6.86 5.15
CA SER A 21 6.55 -6.66 6.55
C SER A 21 7.75 -7.53 6.91
N ARG A 22 7.71 -8.82 6.56
CA ARG A 22 8.79 -9.76 6.80
C ARG A 22 10.09 -9.41 6.06
N ASP A 23 9.97 -9.03 4.79
CA ASP A 23 11.13 -8.79 3.93
C ASP A 23 11.86 -7.48 4.29
N TYR A 24 11.12 -6.44 4.65
CA TYR A 24 11.70 -5.12 4.95
C TYR A 24 11.93 -4.85 6.44
N PHE A 25 11.22 -5.57 7.33
CA PHE A 25 11.29 -5.41 8.77
C PHE A 25 11.39 -6.76 9.50
N PRO A 26 12.45 -7.56 9.24
CA PRO A 26 12.57 -8.92 9.78
C PRO A 26 12.64 -8.99 11.31
N ASP A 27 13.01 -7.88 11.96
CA ASP A 27 13.11 -7.78 13.42
C ASP A 27 11.74 -7.49 14.09
N TYR A 28 10.70 -7.21 13.30
CA TYR A 28 9.37 -6.96 13.80
C TYR A 28 8.49 -8.21 13.69
N GLU A 29 7.55 -8.35 14.63
CA GLU A 29 6.50 -9.36 14.57
C GLU A 29 5.34 -8.83 13.73
N PRO A 30 4.95 -9.49 12.62
CA PRO A 30 3.81 -9.09 11.83
C PRO A 30 2.49 -9.24 12.60
N LEU A 31 1.67 -8.19 12.62
CA LEU A 31 0.33 -8.16 13.22
C LEU A 31 -0.72 -8.02 12.12
N ALA A 32 -1.42 -9.12 11.83
CA ALA A 32 -2.53 -9.12 10.88
C ALA A 32 -3.75 -8.40 11.47
N CYS A 33 -4.34 -7.49 10.69
CA CYS A 33 -5.54 -6.73 11.04
C CYS A 33 -6.61 -6.98 9.98
N ALA A 34 -7.87 -7.10 10.40
CA ALA A 34 -8.96 -7.40 9.47
C ALA A 34 -9.20 -6.26 8.48
N THR A 35 -9.11 -5.02 8.94
CA THR A 35 -9.33 -3.81 8.13
C THR A 35 -8.14 -2.87 8.19
N VAL A 36 -8.14 -1.85 7.33
CA VAL A 36 -7.14 -0.75 7.38
C VAL A 36 -7.34 0.07 8.65
N GLU A 37 -8.59 0.29 9.05
CA GLU A 37 -8.95 0.98 10.29
C GLU A 37 -8.35 0.27 11.51
N ASP A 38 -8.46 -1.06 11.58
CA ASP A 38 -7.89 -1.86 12.68
C ASP A 38 -6.36 -1.74 12.70
N ALA A 39 -5.72 -1.73 11.52
CA ALA A 39 -4.28 -1.54 11.43
C ALA A 39 -3.86 -0.15 11.91
N PHE A 40 -4.59 0.91 11.53
CA PHE A 40 -4.33 2.27 12.00
C PHE A 40 -4.55 2.39 13.52
N GLU A 41 -5.62 1.77 14.05
CA GLU A 41 -5.89 1.78 15.48
C GLU A 41 -4.82 1.02 16.27
N ALA A 42 -4.33 -0.11 15.76
CA ALA A 42 -3.23 -0.84 16.38
C ALA A 42 -1.94 0.00 16.49
N ILE A 43 -1.67 0.87 15.49
CA ILE A 43 -0.52 1.79 15.53
C ILE A 43 -0.80 2.93 16.53
N LYS A 44 -1.98 3.55 16.49
CA LYS A 44 -2.37 4.68 17.38
C LYS A 44 -2.32 4.29 18.84
N THR A 45 -2.78 3.09 19.18
CA THR A 45 -2.82 2.59 20.55
C THR A 45 -1.51 1.99 21.04
N GLY A 46 -0.48 1.92 20.16
CA GLY A 46 0.83 1.36 20.49
C GLY A 46 0.87 -0.17 20.59
N VAL A 47 -0.20 -0.87 20.16
CA VAL A 47 -0.19 -2.34 20.00
C VAL A 47 0.81 -2.74 18.93
N ALA A 48 0.95 -1.93 17.89
CA ALA A 48 2.00 -2.00 16.89
C ALA A 48 2.82 -0.70 16.88
N VAL A 49 4.13 -0.81 16.72
CA VAL A 49 5.03 0.35 16.62
C VAL A 49 5.00 0.96 15.22
N LEU A 50 4.85 0.09 14.22
CA LEU A 50 4.83 0.46 12.81
C LEU A 50 3.58 -0.10 12.11
N GLY A 51 3.28 0.47 10.94
CA GLY A 51 2.33 -0.08 9.97
C GLY A 51 2.96 -0.22 8.59
N MET A 52 2.67 -1.32 7.91
CA MET A 52 2.99 -1.58 6.50
C MET A 52 1.71 -1.46 5.69
N ILE A 53 1.43 -0.28 5.16
CA ILE A 53 0.14 0.10 4.60
C ILE A 53 0.21 0.22 3.09
N PRO A 54 -0.48 -0.66 2.31
CA PRO A 54 -0.49 -0.60 0.86
C PRO A 54 -1.27 0.63 0.38
N VAL A 55 -0.67 1.48 -0.46
CA VAL A 55 -1.33 2.71 -0.94
C VAL A 55 -1.61 2.71 -2.44
N GLU A 56 -0.78 2.02 -3.21
CA GLU A 56 -0.86 1.98 -4.67
C GLU A 56 -0.39 0.65 -5.21
N ASN A 57 -1.00 0.24 -6.32
CA ASN A 57 -0.52 -0.87 -7.13
C ASN A 57 -0.39 -0.41 -8.59
N SER A 58 0.70 -0.78 -9.25
CA SER A 58 1.02 -0.33 -10.62
C SER A 58 0.01 -0.76 -11.69
N ILE A 59 -0.84 -1.75 -11.40
CA ILE A 59 -1.87 -2.27 -12.30
C ILE A 59 -3.27 -1.89 -11.82
N ALA A 60 -3.55 -2.07 -10.51
CA ALA A 60 -4.86 -1.84 -9.92
C ALA A 60 -5.13 -0.37 -9.54
N GLY A 61 -4.07 0.46 -9.51
CA GLY A 61 -4.18 1.86 -9.11
C GLY A 61 -4.16 2.04 -7.59
N ARG A 62 -4.87 3.07 -7.10
CA ARG A 62 -4.91 3.43 -5.69
C ARG A 62 -5.66 2.41 -4.84
N VAL A 63 -5.22 2.23 -3.59
CA VAL A 63 -5.98 1.50 -2.56
C VAL A 63 -6.97 2.48 -1.92
N ALA A 64 -8.23 2.43 -2.35
CA ALA A 64 -9.24 3.44 -2.04
C ALA A 64 -9.46 3.64 -0.54
N ASP A 65 -9.57 2.56 0.22
CA ASP A 65 -9.83 2.60 1.67
C ASP A 65 -8.71 3.33 2.42
N VAL A 66 -7.45 3.06 2.07
CA VAL A 66 -6.30 3.75 2.69
C VAL A 66 -6.33 5.24 2.38
N HIS A 67 -6.59 5.60 1.12
CA HIS A 67 -6.64 7.01 0.73
C HIS A 67 -7.76 7.77 1.43
N HIS A 68 -8.88 7.10 1.73
CA HIS A 68 -9.97 7.71 2.46
C HIS A 68 -9.61 7.99 3.92
N LEU A 69 -8.87 7.09 4.56
CA LEU A 69 -8.52 7.17 5.98
C LEU A 69 -7.23 7.97 6.27
N LEU A 70 -6.29 7.96 5.32
CA LEU A 70 -4.95 8.53 5.50
C LEU A 70 -4.95 10.00 5.98
N PRO A 71 -5.78 10.91 5.46
CA PRO A 71 -5.79 12.31 5.86
C PRO A 71 -6.16 12.57 7.32
N GLU A 72 -6.93 11.65 7.92
CA GLU A 72 -7.42 11.75 9.29
C GLU A 72 -6.77 10.73 10.23
N ALA A 73 -5.80 9.97 9.70
CA ALA A 73 -5.13 8.92 10.45
C ALA A 73 -4.42 9.42 11.71
N GLY A 74 -3.92 10.67 11.70
CA GLY A 74 -3.10 11.20 12.81
C GLY A 74 -1.75 10.46 12.97
N LEU A 75 -1.35 9.70 11.96
CA LEU A 75 -0.11 8.94 11.91
C LEU A 75 0.95 9.69 11.09
N ARG A 76 2.22 9.37 11.32
CA ARG A 76 3.35 9.92 10.56
C ARG A 76 3.86 8.89 9.56
N ILE A 77 4.17 9.33 8.34
CA ILE A 77 4.81 8.52 7.32
C ILE A 77 6.32 8.65 7.50
N ILE A 78 7.01 7.52 7.69
CA ILE A 78 8.45 7.47 7.94
C ILE A 78 9.24 6.75 6.84
N GLY A 79 8.54 6.21 5.86
CA GLY A 79 9.16 5.49 4.77
C GLY A 79 8.16 4.99 3.74
N GLU A 80 8.71 4.50 2.64
CA GLU A 80 7.97 3.77 1.62
C GLU A 80 8.73 2.52 1.21
N ARG A 81 8.01 1.53 0.66
CA ARG A 81 8.59 0.31 0.09
C ARG A 81 7.82 -0.08 -1.16
N PHE A 82 8.54 -0.48 -2.19
CA PHE A 82 7.96 -1.01 -3.42
C PHE A 82 8.25 -2.50 -3.49
N LYS A 83 7.20 -3.32 -3.50
CA LYS A 83 7.30 -4.77 -3.54
C LYS A 83 6.71 -5.30 -4.84
N PRO A 84 7.48 -6.05 -5.65
CA PRO A 84 6.93 -6.84 -6.75
C PRO A 84 5.90 -7.84 -6.23
N ILE A 85 4.74 -7.87 -6.83
CA ILE A 85 3.67 -8.79 -6.50
C ILE A 85 3.77 -10.01 -7.39
N ARG A 86 3.82 -11.19 -6.76
CA ARG A 86 3.85 -12.48 -7.44
C ARG A 86 2.72 -13.34 -6.91
N PHE A 87 2.00 -13.93 -7.84
CA PHE A 87 0.90 -14.83 -7.53
C PHE A 87 1.24 -16.25 -7.93
N HIS A 88 0.86 -17.19 -7.09
CA HIS A 88 1.07 -18.61 -7.30
C HIS A 88 -0.24 -19.35 -7.17
N LEU A 89 -0.48 -20.32 -8.07
CA LEU A 89 -1.58 -21.26 -7.95
C LEU A 89 -1.17 -22.34 -6.96
N MET A 90 -1.95 -22.55 -5.93
CA MET A 90 -1.66 -23.52 -4.86
C MET A 90 -2.89 -24.34 -4.50
N ALA A 91 -2.65 -25.57 -4.04
CA ALA A 91 -3.69 -26.50 -3.61
C ALA A 91 -3.23 -27.33 -2.41
N ASN A 92 -4.14 -28.12 -1.85
CA ASN A 92 -3.79 -29.07 -0.80
C ASN A 92 -2.74 -30.08 -1.28
N PRO A 93 -1.87 -30.59 -0.39
CA PRO A 93 -0.87 -31.59 -0.74
C PRO A 93 -1.48 -32.80 -1.45
N GLY A 94 -0.82 -33.25 -2.53
CA GLY A 94 -1.27 -34.39 -3.32
C GLY A 94 -2.28 -34.10 -4.43
N VAL A 95 -2.82 -32.88 -4.50
CA VAL A 95 -3.73 -32.46 -5.59
C VAL A 95 -2.92 -32.21 -6.86
N ALA A 96 -3.35 -32.79 -7.99
CA ALA A 96 -2.77 -32.50 -9.29
C ALA A 96 -3.50 -31.33 -9.97
N ILE A 97 -2.79 -30.56 -10.80
CA ILE A 97 -3.37 -29.41 -11.49
C ILE A 97 -4.57 -29.78 -12.37
N GLY A 98 -4.59 -31.02 -12.90
CA GLY A 98 -5.70 -31.54 -13.71
C GLY A 98 -6.98 -31.82 -12.92
N ASP A 99 -6.91 -31.88 -11.59
CA ASP A 99 -8.07 -32.14 -10.73
C ASP A 99 -8.79 -30.82 -10.38
N VAL A 100 -8.09 -29.67 -10.49
CA VAL A 100 -8.63 -28.34 -10.14
C VAL A 100 -9.77 -27.97 -11.08
N ARG A 101 -10.88 -27.54 -10.50
CA ARG A 101 -12.08 -27.04 -11.20
C ARG A 101 -12.39 -25.59 -10.83
N THR A 102 -12.05 -25.17 -9.61
CA THR A 102 -12.33 -23.82 -9.11
C THR A 102 -11.09 -23.20 -8.47
N VAL A 103 -10.85 -21.93 -8.75
CA VAL A 103 -9.74 -21.15 -8.17
C VAL A 103 -10.31 -19.97 -7.41
N ALA A 104 -10.00 -19.90 -6.13
CA ALA A 104 -10.43 -18.83 -5.23
C ALA A 104 -9.31 -17.79 -5.04
N SER A 105 -9.65 -16.52 -5.04
CA SER A 105 -8.78 -15.41 -4.64
C SER A 105 -9.56 -14.09 -4.59
N MET A 106 -8.91 -13.01 -4.22
CA MET A 106 -9.43 -11.66 -4.37
C MET A 106 -9.69 -11.32 -5.84
N ASP A 107 -10.78 -10.60 -6.13
CA ASP A 107 -11.18 -10.23 -7.51
C ASP A 107 -10.04 -9.62 -8.34
N ILE A 108 -9.29 -8.71 -7.73
CA ILE A 108 -8.15 -8.04 -8.40
C ILE A 108 -7.07 -9.07 -8.78
N ALA A 109 -6.76 -10.02 -7.91
CA ALA A 109 -5.76 -11.06 -8.17
C ALA A 109 -6.24 -12.02 -9.27
N LEU A 110 -7.52 -12.43 -9.26
CA LEU A 110 -8.12 -13.23 -10.33
C LEU A 110 -8.07 -12.51 -11.68
N ALA A 111 -8.38 -11.21 -11.70
CA ALA A 111 -8.31 -10.38 -12.91
C ALA A 111 -6.87 -10.26 -13.45
N GLN A 112 -5.88 -10.21 -12.57
CA GLN A 112 -4.45 -10.17 -12.94
C GLN A 112 -3.88 -11.52 -13.39
N CYS A 113 -4.59 -12.63 -13.17
CA CYS A 113 -4.19 -13.99 -13.57
C CYS A 113 -5.11 -14.58 -14.66
N ARG A 114 -5.89 -13.74 -15.34
CA ARG A 114 -6.98 -14.14 -16.24
C ARG A 114 -6.50 -15.02 -17.42
N LYS A 115 -5.34 -14.75 -18.00
CA LYS A 115 -4.80 -15.55 -19.12
C LYS A 115 -4.52 -16.98 -18.68
N THR A 116 -3.89 -17.15 -17.53
CA THR A 116 -3.60 -18.47 -16.95
C THR A 116 -4.87 -19.21 -16.57
N LEU A 117 -5.84 -18.56 -15.90
CA LEU A 117 -7.11 -19.17 -15.50
C LEU A 117 -7.93 -19.65 -16.71
N ARG A 118 -7.98 -18.84 -17.79
CA ARG A 118 -8.64 -19.24 -19.04
C ARG A 118 -7.97 -20.45 -19.69
N ARG A 119 -6.64 -20.50 -19.71
CA ARG A 119 -5.89 -21.64 -20.27
C ARG A 119 -6.14 -22.93 -19.49
N LEU A 120 -6.34 -22.82 -18.17
CA LEU A 120 -6.67 -23.99 -17.32
C LEU A 120 -8.14 -24.41 -17.44
N GLY A 121 -9.02 -23.55 -17.95
CA GLY A 121 -10.45 -23.83 -18.10
C GLY A 121 -11.18 -23.97 -16.76
N VAL A 122 -10.72 -23.30 -15.71
CA VAL A 122 -11.26 -23.38 -14.36
C VAL A 122 -12.27 -22.26 -14.09
N ALA A 123 -13.22 -22.50 -13.18
CA ALA A 123 -14.09 -21.45 -12.63
C ALA A 123 -13.32 -20.60 -11.62
N THR A 124 -13.80 -19.38 -11.40
CA THR A 124 -13.21 -18.45 -10.41
C THR A 124 -14.21 -18.16 -9.30
N GLU A 125 -13.72 -18.02 -8.07
CA GLU A 125 -14.50 -17.65 -6.89
C GLU A 125 -13.82 -16.48 -6.20
N ALA A 126 -14.54 -15.35 -6.10
CA ALA A 126 -14.05 -14.15 -5.42
C ALA A 126 -14.10 -14.31 -3.90
N THR A 127 -13.02 -13.91 -3.24
CA THR A 127 -12.89 -13.85 -1.78
C THR A 127 -12.41 -12.46 -1.35
N GLY A 128 -12.52 -12.14 -0.07
CA GLY A 128 -12.12 -10.82 0.45
C GLY A 128 -10.60 -10.57 0.42
N ASP A 129 -9.78 -11.64 0.43
CA ASP A 129 -8.31 -11.57 0.58
C ASP A 129 -7.67 -12.76 -0.13
N THR A 130 -6.47 -12.56 -0.70
CA THR A 130 -5.70 -13.61 -1.38
C THR A 130 -5.20 -14.69 -0.41
N ALA A 131 -4.66 -14.29 0.74
CA ALA A 131 -4.17 -15.23 1.75
C ALA A 131 -5.33 -15.88 2.53
N GLY A 132 -6.44 -15.18 2.69
CA GLY A 132 -7.68 -15.74 3.24
C GLY A 132 -8.24 -16.87 2.39
N ALA A 133 -8.14 -16.79 1.05
CA ALA A 133 -8.49 -17.89 0.16
C ALA A 133 -7.60 -19.13 0.39
N ALA A 134 -6.29 -18.93 0.58
CA ALA A 134 -5.35 -20.01 0.88
C ALA A 134 -5.62 -20.63 2.26
N LYS A 135 -5.89 -19.80 3.27
CA LYS A 135 -6.27 -20.24 4.61
C LYS A 135 -7.52 -21.10 4.59
N ALA A 136 -8.59 -20.62 3.94
CA ALA A 136 -9.85 -21.35 3.82
C ALA A 136 -9.68 -22.71 3.12
N LEU A 137 -8.83 -22.75 2.09
CA LEU A 137 -8.51 -24.00 1.39
C LEU A 137 -7.76 -25.01 2.28
N ALA A 138 -6.88 -24.53 3.16
CA ALA A 138 -6.16 -25.38 4.11
C ALA A 138 -7.08 -25.89 5.22
N GLU A 139 -8.01 -25.06 5.71
CA GLU A 139 -8.98 -25.41 6.75
C GLU A 139 -10.08 -26.37 6.21
N HIS A 140 -10.41 -26.26 4.92
CA HIS A 140 -11.45 -27.06 4.26
C HIS A 140 -10.88 -27.70 2.97
N PRO A 141 -10.09 -28.78 3.09
CA PRO A 141 -9.44 -29.42 1.96
C PRO A 141 -10.43 -29.94 0.92
N ASP A 142 -10.20 -29.55 -0.35
CA ASP A 142 -11.00 -29.99 -1.50
C ASP A 142 -10.07 -30.20 -2.71
N PRO A 143 -9.97 -31.42 -3.27
CA PRO A 143 -9.10 -31.69 -4.41
C PRO A 143 -9.52 -30.98 -5.70
N ALA A 144 -10.76 -30.50 -5.79
CA ALA A 144 -11.24 -29.74 -6.94
C ALA A 144 -10.99 -28.22 -6.80
N ARG A 145 -10.45 -27.76 -5.67
CA ARG A 145 -10.21 -26.34 -5.40
C ARG A 145 -8.73 -26.01 -5.32
N ALA A 146 -8.42 -24.80 -5.76
CA ALA A 146 -7.10 -24.19 -5.60
C ALA A 146 -7.27 -22.72 -5.20
N ALA A 147 -6.20 -22.10 -4.74
CA ALA A 147 -6.15 -20.68 -4.44
C ALA A 147 -5.04 -19.99 -5.23
N ILE A 148 -5.22 -18.69 -5.52
CA ILE A 148 -4.15 -17.82 -5.99
C ILE A 148 -3.76 -16.89 -4.83
N SER A 149 -2.47 -16.99 -4.43
CA SER A 149 -1.96 -16.24 -3.27
C SER A 149 -0.43 -16.05 -3.41
N PRO A 150 0.20 -15.17 -2.58
CA PRO A 150 1.65 -15.11 -2.46
C PRO A 150 2.26 -16.43 -1.97
N ALA A 151 3.55 -16.66 -2.27
CA ALA A 151 4.24 -17.89 -1.87
C ALA A 151 4.25 -18.11 -0.35
N LEU A 152 4.31 -17.04 0.42
CA LEU A 152 4.27 -17.08 1.87
C LEU A 152 2.99 -17.74 2.42
N ALA A 153 1.86 -17.57 1.76
CA ALA A 153 0.62 -18.24 2.16
C ALA A 153 0.73 -19.77 2.05
N ALA A 154 1.38 -20.27 0.99
CA ALA A 154 1.60 -21.72 0.85
C ALA A 154 2.50 -22.25 1.99
N GLU A 155 3.54 -21.49 2.36
CA GLU A 155 4.44 -21.84 3.47
C GLU A 155 3.69 -21.91 4.80
N ILE A 156 2.88 -20.89 5.11
CA ILE A 156 2.16 -20.79 6.39
C ILE A 156 1.07 -21.84 6.52
N TYR A 157 0.30 -22.06 5.45
CA TYR A 157 -0.88 -22.94 5.49
C TYR A 157 -0.61 -24.36 5.01
N GLY A 158 0.65 -24.70 4.71
CA GLY A 158 1.03 -26.08 4.30
C GLY A 158 0.47 -26.49 2.95
N LEU A 159 0.24 -25.52 2.02
CA LEU A 159 -0.24 -25.79 0.68
C LEU A 159 0.92 -26.07 -0.29
N THR A 160 0.61 -26.81 -1.36
CA THR A 160 1.56 -27.08 -2.44
C THR A 160 1.37 -26.09 -3.58
N ILE A 161 2.43 -25.41 -4.00
CA ILE A 161 2.40 -24.56 -5.19
C ILE A 161 2.39 -25.44 -6.43
N LEU A 162 1.27 -25.41 -7.18
CA LEU A 162 1.10 -26.14 -8.44
C LEU A 162 1.71 -25.37 -9.62
N MET A 163 1.65 -24.05 -9.60
CA MET A 163 2.20 -23.20 -10.65
C MET A 163 2.68 -21.87 -10.05
N ARG A 164 3.90 -21.45 -10.43
CA ARG A 164 4.49 -20.18 -10.00
C ARG A 164 4.23 -19.08 -11.00
N ASP A 165 4.22 -17.84 -10.51
CA ASP A 165 4.22 -16.59 -11.30
C ASP A 165 3.09 -16.60 -12.34
N VAL A 166 1.86 -16.81 -11.84
CA VAL A 166 0.65 -16.97 -12.68
C VAL A 166 0.02 -15.63 -13.08
N GLU A 167 0.55 -14.52 -12.59
CA GLU A 167 0.11 -13.18 -13.00
C GLU A 167 0.40 -12.90 -14.48
N ASP A 168 -0.50 -12.16 -15.12
CA ASP A 168 -0.44 -11.83 -16.55
C ASP A 168 0.66 -10.80 -16.90
N GLU A 169 1.00 -9.92 -15.93
CA GLU A 169 1.91 -8.80 -16.11
C GLU A 169 3.04 -8.84 -15.07
N LYS A 170 4.29 -8.87 -15.55
CA LYS A 170 5.48 -9.02 -14.68
C LYS A 170 5.87 -7.76 -13.91
N HIS A 171 5.36 -6.60 -14.30
CA HIS A 171 5.64 -5.30 -13.67
C HIS A 171 4.66 -4.96 -12.53
N ASN A 172 3.88 -5.94 -12.07
CA ASN A 172 2.97 -5.78 -10.93
C ASN A 172 3.76 -5.45 -9.66
N THR A 173 3.59 -4.23 -9.16
CA THR A 173 4.30 -3.73 -7.98
C THR A 173 3.33 -2.97 -7.08
N THR A 174 3.35 -3.25 -5.79
CA THR A 174 2.60 -2.50 -4.77
C THR A 174 3.55 -1.60 -4.01
N ARG A 175 3.14 -0.34 -3.86
CA ARG A 175 3.79 0.62 -2.98
C ARG A 175 3.12 0.60 -1.62
N PHE A 176 3.94 0.49 -0.59
CA PHE A 176 3.55 0.56 0.82
C PHE A 176 4.12 1.82 1.46
N LEU A 177 3.36 2.44 2.35
CA LEU A 177 3.86 3.44 3.28
C LEU A 177 4.17 2.76 4.62
N VAL A 178 5.28 3.16 5.21
CA VAL A 178 5.64 2.79 6.59
C VAL A 178 5.17 3.90 7.50
N MET A 179 4.30 3.59 8.44
CA MET A 179 3.65 4.57 9.29
C MET A 179 3.91 4.29 10.78
N THR A 180 3.89 5.36 11.59
CA THR A 180 4.06 5.31 13.05
C THR A 180 3.17 6.33 13.76
N ALA A 181 2.86 6.08 15.02
CA ALA A 181 2.20 7.05 15.91
C ALA A 181 3.18 8.01 16.60
N ASP A 182 4.51 7.80 16.45
CA ASP A 182 5.49 8.75 17.00
C ASP A 182 5.30 10.12 16.34
N PRO A 183 4.98 11.17 17.09
CA PRO A 183 4.79 12.52 16.54
C PRO A 183 6.10 13.14 16.04
N ASN A 184 7.26 12.64 16.51
CA ASN A 184 8.59 13.14 16.19
C ASN A 184 9.53 12.02 15.74
N PRO A 185 9.21 11.32 14.65
CA PRO A 185 10.01 10.21 14.20
C PRO A 185 11.42 10.68 13.77
N PRO A 186 12.43 9.80 13.81
CA PRO A 186 13.78 10.14 13.38
C PRO A 186 13.80 10.72 11.96
N ARG A 187 14.51 11.84 11.79
CA ARG A 187 14.67 12.46 10.47
C ARG A 187 15.66 11.67 9.61
N PRO A 188 15.43 11.58 8.30
CA PRO A 188 16.41 11.01 7.38
C PRO A 188 17.73 11.78 7.42
N PRO A 189 18.90 11.14 7.20
CA PRO A 189 20.18 11.81 7.07
C PRO A 189 20.17 12.94 6.01
N ALA A 190 20.97 13.98 6.19
CA ALA A 190 20.91 15.20 5.36
C ALA A 190 21.08 14.92 3.85
N ASP A 191 21.96 14.01 3.48
CA ASP A 191 22.30 13.72 2.08
C ASP A 191 21.37 12.67 1.43
N THR A 192 20.32 12.24 2.13
CA THR A 192 19.40 11.23 1.60
C THR A 192 18.32 11.90 0.76
N PRO A 193 18.10 11.51 -0.51
CA PRO A 193 16.94 11.95 -1.28
C PRO A 193 15.65 11.62 -0.53
N CYS A 194 14.77 12.60 -0.40
CA CYS A 194 13.54 12.46 0.37
C CYS A 194 12.30 12.75 -0.46
N VAL A 195 11.21 12.21 0.03
CA VAL A 195 9.84 12.56 -0.37
C VAL A 195 9.17 13.23 0.79
N THR A 196 8.45 14.32 0.53
CA THR A 196 7.56 14.99 1.48
C THR A 196 6.12 14.70 1.10
N SER A 197 5.38 14.04 1.99
CA SER A 197 3.93 13.82 1.87
C SER A 197 3.19 14.78 2.75
N PHE A 198 2.16 15.41 2.21
CA PHE A 198 1.37 16.42 2.91
C PHE A 198 -0.09 16.45 2.46
N ILE A 199 -0.94 17.02 3.29
CA ILE A 199 -2.33 17.32 2.97
C ILE A 199 -2.54 18.82 3.03
N PHE A 200 -3.40 19.32 2.15
CA PHE A 200 -3.79 20.73 2.16
C PHE A 200 -5.25 20.91 1.74
N ARG A 201 -5.85 21.97 2.23
CA ARG A 201 -7.21 22.37 1.87
C ARG A 201 -7.19 23.76 1.24
N VAL A 202 -7.75 23.90 0.05
CA VAL A 202 -7.92 25.19 -0.62
C VAL A 202 -9.35 25.70 -0.41
N ARG A 203 -9.51 27.03 -0.49
CA ARG A 203 -10.83 27.65 -0.54
C ARG A 203 -11.55 27.26 -1.83
N ASN A 204 -12.84 27.05 -1.75
CA ASN A 204 -13.65 26.76 -2.95
C ASN A 204 -13.88 28.03 -3.78
N LEU A 205 -12.84 28.48 -4.46
CA LEU A 205 -12.84 29.68 -5.32
C LEU A 205 -12.31 29.33 -6.72
N PRO A 206 -12.71 30.06 -7.77
CA PRO A 206 -12.17 29.85 -9.11
C PRO A 206 -10.65 29.90 -9.13
N ALA A 207 -10.03 28.90 -9.78
CA ALA A 207 -8.59 28.73 -9.92
C ALA A 207 -7.81 28.53 -8.57
N ALA A 208 -8.47 28.20 -7.46
CA ALA A 208 -7.78 28.05 -6.16
C ALA A 208 -6.72 26.95 -6.21
N LEU A 209 -7.03 25.79 -6.76
CA LEU A 209 -6.05 24.70 -6.89
C LEU A 209 -4.88 25.10 -7.80
N TYR A 210 -5.13 25.76 -8.93
CA TYR A 210 -4.07 26.23 -9.82
C TYR A 210 -3.10 27.19 -9.09
N LYS A 211 -3.64 28.14 -8.32
CA LYS A 211 -2.83 29.09 -7.53
C LYS A 211 -2.06 28.38 -6.42
N ALA A 212 -2.70 27.43 -5.72
CA ALA A 212 -2.06 26.65 -4.68
C ALA A 212 -0.87 25.80 -5.19
N LEU A 213 -0.97 25.28 -6.41
CA LEU A 213 0.09 24.49 -7.03
C LEU A 213 1.14 25.35 -7.75
N GLY A 214 0.87 26.62 -7.99
CA GLY A 214 1.75 27.53 -8.72
C GLY A 214 3.14 27.63 -8.11
N GLY A 215 3.23 27.72 -6.79
CA GLY A 215 4.49 27.79 -6.07
C GLY A 215 5.44 26.61 -6.31
N PHE A 216 4.91 25.41 -6.48
CA PHE A 216 5.75 24.23 -6.81
C PHE A 216 6.34 24.38 -8.22
N ALA A 217 5.56 24.81 -9.19
CA ALA A 217 6.00 25.01 -10.55
C ALA A 217 7.04 26.13 -10.67
N THR A 218 6.81 27.29 -10.01
CA THR A 218 7.73 28.45 -10.07
C THR A 218 9.04 28.20 -9.35
N ASN A 219 9.05 27.36 -8.33
CA ASN A 219 10.25 26.98 -7.58
C ASN A 219 10.90 25.66 -8.08
N GLY A 220 10.44 25.10 -9.21
CA GLY A 220 11.05 23.91 -9.82
C GLY A 220 10.90 22.63 -8.99
N VAL A 221 9.89 22.55 -8.15
CA VAL A 221 9.60 21.37 -7.30
C VAL A 221 8.82 20.33 -8.10
N ASN A 222 9.33 19.09 -8.15
CA ASN A 222 8.62 17.99 -8.78
C ASN A 222 7.54 17.44 -7.85
N MET A 223 6.27 17.45 -8.32
CA MET A 223 5.15 16.83 -7.64
C MET A 223 4.93 15.44 -8.22
N THR A 224 5.09 14.41 -7.37
CA THR A 224 5.01 13.00 -7.78
C THR A 224 3.63 12.42 -7.58
N LYS A 225 2.78 13.04 -6.74
CA LYS A 225 1.41 12.59 -6.48
C LYS A 225 0.51 13.75 -6.12
N LEU A 226 -0.73 13.67 -6.60
CA LEU A 226 -1.83 14.57 -6.21
C LEU A 226 -3.14 13.79 -6.24
N GLU A 227 -3.80 13.66 -5.10
CA GLU A 227 -5.10 13.04 -4.92
C GLU A 227 -6.09 14.04 -4.36
N SER A 228 -7.33 14.00 -4.84
CA SER A 228 -8.39 14.87 -4.35
C SER A 228 -9.41 14.11 -3.53
N TYR A 229 -9.96 14.75 -2.50
CA TYR A 229 -10.96 14.20 -1.61
C TYR A 229 -12.21 15.05 -1.59
N MET A 230 -13.36 14.39 -1.52
CA MET A 230 -14.64 15.02 -1.25
C MET A 230 -14.90 14.98 0.25
N GLU A 231 -15.32 16.10 0.83
CA GLU A 231 -15.63 16.20 2.25
C GLU A 231 -17.12 16.43 2.46
N ASN A 232 -17.65 15.87 3.55
CA ASN A 232 -19.02 16.09 4.02
C ASN A 232 -20.11 15.85 2.95
N GLY A 233 -19.89 14.93 2.02
CA GLY A 233 -20.84 14.62 0.94
C GLY A 233 -20.92 15.69 -0.16
N ALA A 234 -20.05 16.70 -0.14
CA ALA A 234 -19.97 17.68 -1.23
C ALA A 234 -19.24 17.10 -2.43
N PHE A 235 -19.80 17.29 -3.63
CA PHE A 235 -19.15 16.92 -4.89
C PHE A 235 -18.06 17.92 -5.34
N THR A 236 -17.49 18.66 -4.39
CA THR A 236 -16.44 19.65 -4.64
C THR A 236 -15.18 19.23 -3.89
N ALA A 237 -14.11 18.95 -4.62
CA ALA A 237 -12.83 18.62 -4.05
C ALA A 237 -12.08 19.90 -3.63
N THR A 238 -11.96 20.11 -2.34
CA THR A 238 -11.16 21.21 -1.76
C THR A 238 -10.01 20.71 -0.91
N PHE A 239 -9.98 19.41 -0.62
CA PHE A 239 -8.98 18.76 0.20
C PHE A 239 -8.12 17.83 -0.65
N PHE A 240 -6.81 17.87 -0.46
CA PHE A 240 -5.85 17.19 -1.31
C PHE A 240 -4.76 16.51 -0.47
N TYR A 241 -4.32 15.35 -0.93
CA TYR A 241 -3.06 14.72 -0.53
C TYR A 241 -2.07 14.88 -1.68
N ALA A 242 -0.85 15.26 -1.37
CA ALA A 242 0.20 15.42 -2.36
C ALA A 242 1.55 14.89 -1.86
N GLU A 243 2.41 14.56 -2.82
CA GLU A 243 3.80 14.21 -2.58
C GLU A 243 4.71 14.99 -3.51
N VAL A 244 5.82 15.47 -2.96
CA VAL A 244 6.86 16.18 -3.70
C VAL A 244 8.23 15.60 -3.37
N ASP A 245 9.14 15.70 -4.32
CA ASP A 245 10.54 15.39 -4.09
C ASP A 245 11.18 16.52 -3.24
N GLY A 246 12.04 16.14 -2.30
CA GLY A 246 12.76 17.08 -1.44
C GLY A 246 12.26 17.13 -0.01
N ARG A 247 12.84 18.05 0.75
CA ARG A 247 12.57 18.32 2.16
C ARG A 247 11.97 19.71 2.36
N PRO A 248 11.08 19.91 3.34
CA PRO A 248 10.52 21.23 3.60
C PRO A 248 11.56 22.32 3.91
N GLU A 249 12.75 21.91 4.37
CA GLU A 249 13.86 22.79 4.68
C GLU A 249 14.70 23.19 3.44
N ASP A 250 14.54 22.51 2.32
CA ASP A 250 15.20 22.87 1.07
C ASP A 250 14.64 24.21 0.57
N GLU A 251 15.51 25.17 0.21
CA GLU A 251 15.12 26.54 -0.10
C GLU A 251 13.98 26.68 -1.09
N HIS A 252 14.03 25.90 -2.19
CA HIS A 252 13.00 25.89 -3.22
C HIS A 252 11.67 25.31 -2.73
N LEU A 253 11.71 24.25 -1.91
CA LEU A 253 10.50 23.62 -1.36
C LEU A 253 9.91 24.46 -0.22
N ALA A 254 10.74 25.10 0.62
CA ALA A 254 10.29 26.03 1.64
C ALA A 254 9.49 27.18 1.02
N ARG A 255 9.99 27.79 -0.07
CA ARG A 255 9.27 28.85 -0.81
C ARG A 255 7.95 28.34 -1.40
N ALA A 256 7.95 27.15 -1.97
CA ALA A 256 6.73 26.54 -2.52
C ALA A 256 5.66 26.32 -1.44
N PHE A 257 6.05 25.87 -0.24
CA PHE A 257 5.14 25.71 0.90
C PHE A 257 4.66 27.05 1.47
N GLU A 258 5.50 28.07 1.48
CA GLU A 258 5.08 29.43 1.87
C GLU A 258 4.00 29.94 0.91
N GLU A 259 4.20 29.83 -0.40
CA GLU A 259 3.21 30.20 -1.41
C GLU A 259 1.90 29.40 -1.26
N LEU A 260 2.01 28.06 -1.05
CA LEU A 260 0.85 27.21 -0.81
C LEU A 260 0.04 27.68 0.40
N GLY A 261 0.72 28.12 1.47
CA GLY A 261 0.09 28.61 2.70
C GLY A 261 -0.83 29.82 2.48
N PHE A 262 -0.55 30.70 1.51
CA PHE A 262 -1.43 31.84 1.17
C PHE A 262 -2.76 31.41 0.56
N PHE A 263 -2.78 30.29 -0.15
CA PHE A 263 -3.96 29.81 -0.87
C PHE A 263 -4.67 28.66 -0.15
N SER A 264 -4.11 28.16 0.95
CA SER A 264 -4.62 27.05 1.72
C SER A 264 -5.20 27.49 3.07
N GLU A 265 -6.29 26.83 3.48
CA GLU A 265 -6.87 26.99 4.83
C GLU A 265 -6.21 26.03 5.83
N LYS A 266 -5.74 24.89 5.33
CA LYS A 266 -5.01 23.88 6.09
C LYS A 266 -3.83 23.40 5.27
N LEU A 267 -2.68 23.24 5.91
CA LEU A 267 -1.49 22.57 5.40
C LEU A 267 -0.91 21.74 6.54
N GLU A 268 -0.72 20.44 6.29
CA GLU A 268 -0.15 19.52 7.27
C GLU A 268 0.80 18.56 6.57
N ILE A 269 2.05 18.50 7.04
CA ILE A 269 3.04 17.53 6.57
C ILE A 269 2.81 16.23 7.32
N LEU A 270 2.51 15.16 6.57
CA LEU A 270 2.30 13.83 7.11
C LEU A 270 3.62 13.09 7.33
N GLY A 271 4.65 13.40 6.54
CA GLY A 271 5.96 12.80 6.70
C GLY A 271 6.99 13.30 5.71
N VAL A 272 8.26 13.21 6.14
CA VAL A 272 9.46 13.40 5.31
C VAL A 272 10.30 12.15 5.48
N TYR A 273 10.49 11.40 4.40
CA TYR A 273 11.09 10.08 4.46
C TYR A 273 11.99 9.80 3.26
N PRO A 274 12.95 8.86 3.38
CA PRO A 274 13.82 8.47 2.28
C PRO A 274 13.03 8.00 1.07
N ALA A 275 13.35 8.51 -0.11
CA ALA A 275 12.85 8.00 -1.37
C ALA A 275 13.34 6.56 -1.57
N ASP A 276 12.45 5.63 -1.89
CA ASP A 276 12.85 4.26 -2.19
C ASP A 276 13.63 4.21 -3.51
N PRO A 277 14.72 3.44 -3.61
CA PRO A 277 15.51 3.29 -4.83
C PRO A 277 14.72 2.82 -6.07
N TYR A 278 13.56 2.24 -5.88
CA TYR A 278 12.66 1.87 -6.96
C TYR A 278 12.22 3.07 -7.80
N ARG A 279 12.06 4.26 -7.20
CA ARG A 279 11.67 5.50 -7.89
C ARG A 279 12.66 5.88 -9.01
N GLU A 280 13.94 5.65 -8.78
CA GLU A 280 14.97 5.93 -9.79
C GLU A 280 14.90 4.98 -11.00
N LYS A 281 14.46 3.71 -10.76
CA LYS A 281 14.37 2.68 -11.80
C LYS A 281 13.08 2.78 -12.62
N ALA A 282 12.02 3.28 -12.04
CA ALA A 282 10.67 3.23 -12.62
C ALA A 282 10.23 4.50 -13.36
N GLY A 283 10.93 5.62 -13.21
CA GLY A 283 10.34 6.89 -13.59
C GLY A 283 11.23 8.04 -14.01
N ARG A 284 12.45 7.75 -14.39
CA ARG A 284 13.25 8.78 -15.08
C ARG A 284 13.47 8.45 -16.52
#